data_45cdc6e13cd31dcf4caa8cc2db859040
#
_entry.id   45cdc6e13cd31dcf4caa8cc2db859040
#
_cell.length_a   1.000
_cell.length_b   1.000
_cell.length_c   1.000
_cell.angle_alpha   90.00
_cell.angle_beta   90.00
_cell.angle_gamma   90.00
#
_symmetry.space_group_name_H-M   'P 1'
#
loop_
_entity.id
_entity.type
_entity.pdbx_description
1 polymer ?
#
loop_
_entity_poly.entity_id
_entity_poly.type
_entity_poly.pdbx_seq_one_letter_code
_entity_poly.pdbx_strand_id
1 'polypeptide(L)'
;MAQNSPSQFFALNMLVAGGLQPADVEMVYVNTAFEAAAAFNRDKSIAGCVSWAPDIYNLADAKGNRMLVTTQTANRLIADVWFARADFAKDHPDMIEAIVRGIFDAMDELKSESARKEVAQLMADGYTIPAADALSMLGDAHSTNWAENYQFFLNRNNPANFERIWKQAYMLYRRIGAISNNPVPFDQVMDFSVIQKLGREPKYAESKDEYGVALSPKTVQQIRAENEEILTNTIVIHFFPNSAELRKKVIRRIDGKDVEEPYDARVELVLDEAGALAKQFGNARIVVEGHTDSSMKGAVPAAMVRELSLERAGAVKDALVEKFKFDDNRFAVDGLGWDRPADDDHPDNHALNRRVEIKVYAAEKE
;
A
#
# COMPACT_ATOMS: atom_id res chain seq x y z
N MET A 1 -14.85 -4.47 13.66
CA MET A 1 -14.34 -5.22 12.48
C MET A 1 -14.44 -6.73 12.68
N ALA A 2 -14.54 -7.50 11.60
CA ALA A 2 -14.50 -8.97 11.68
C ALA A 2 -13.09 -9.44 12.08
N GLN A 3 -13.03 -10.37 13.05
CA GLN A 3 -11.77 -10.94 13.53
C GLN A 3 -11.20 -11.97 12.54
N ASN A 4 -9.88 -12.07 12.45
CA ASN A 4 -9.16 -13.01 11.57
C ASN A 4 -9.63 -12.96 10.10
N SER A 5 -9.87 -11.76 9.59
CA SER A 5 -10.41 -11.49 8.27
C SER A 5 -9.55 -10.47 7.51
N PRO A 6 -9.77 -10.30 6.20
CA PRO A 6 -9.17 -9.20 5.44
C PRO A 6 -9.44 -7.82 6.04
N SER A 7 -10.60 -7.60 6.68
CA SER A 7 -10.93 -6.35 7.38
C SER A 7 -9.96 -6.06 8.53
N GLN A 8 -9.61 -7.08 9.32
CA GLN A 8 -8.63 -6.91 10.41
C GLN A 8 -7.23 -6.61 9.86
N PHE A 9 -6.81 -7.34 8.82
CA PHE A 9 -5.52 -7.07 8.17
C PHE A 9 -5.46 -5.66 7.60
N PHE A 10 -6.53 -5.21 6.92
CA PHE A 10 -6.65 -3.86 6.39
C PHE A 10 -6.53 -2.81 7.51
N ALA A 11 -7.33 -2.95 8.59
CA ALA A 11 -7.30 -2.02 9.72
C ALA A 11 -5.90 -1.91 10.36
N LEU A 12 -5.25 -3.04 10.62
CA LEU A 12 -3.91 -3.08 11.21
C LEU A 12 -2.87 -2.36 10.31
N ASN A 13 -2.97 -2.56 8.98
CA ASN A 13 -2.10 -1.86 8.04
C ASN A 13 -2.35 -0.36 8.03
N MET A 14 -3.61 0.07 8.02
CA MET A 14 -3.95 1.50 8.01
C MET A 14 -3.48 2.20 9.29
N LEU A 15 -3.64 1.57 10.46
CA LEU A 15 -3.12 2.10 11.72
C LEU A 15 -1.60 2.31 11.66
N VAL A 16 -0.86 1.27 11.27
CA VAL A 16 0.61 1.34 11.22
C VAL A 16 1.08 2.32 10.14
N ALA A 17 0.44 2.34 8.97
CA ALA A 17 0.74 3.29 7.90
C ALA A 17 0.51 4.75 8.34
N GLY A 18 -0.52 4.99 9.16
CA GLY A 18 -0.81 6.30 9.77
C GLY A 18 0.01 6.61 11.03
N GLY A 19 1.02 5.80 11.36
CA GLY A 19 1.92 6.04 12.51
C GLY A 19 1.38 5.58 13.86
N LEU A 20 0.23 4.91 13.91
CA LEU A 20 -0.36 4.37 15.13
C LEU A 20 0.09 2.92 15.37
N GLN A 21 0.00 2.51 16.63
CA GLN A 21 0.19 1.12 17.03
C GLN A 21 -1.17 0.45 17.28
N PRO A 22 -1.30 -0.87 17.09
CA PRO A 22 -2.53 -1.58 17.46
C PRO A 22 -2.94 -1.37 18.93
N ALA A 23 -1.97 -1.11 19.81
CA ALA A 23 -2.21 -0.85 21.24
C ALA A 23 -2.77 0.57 21.53
N ASP A 24 -2.72 1.49 20.56
CA ASP A 24 -3.24 2.84 20.71
C ASP A 24 -4.76 2.92 20.53
N VAL A 25 -5.39 1.81 20.13
CA VAL A 25 -6.83 1.73 19.87
C VAL A 25 -7.46 0.51 20.56
N GLU A 26 -8.68 0.68 21.02
CA GLU A 26 -9.49 -0.43 21.53
C GLU A 26 -10.20 -1.12 20.36
N MET A 27 -9.89 -2.42 20.17
CA MET A 27 -10.44 -3.21 19.08
C MET A 27 -11.74 -3.90 19.48
N VAL A 28 -12.84 -3.59 18.79
CA VAL A 28 -14.12 -4.29 18.93
C VAL A 28 -14.23 -5.33 17.82
N TYR A 29 -14.25 -6.61 18.20
CA TYR A 29 -14.31 -7.72 17.26
C TYR A 29 -15.71 -8.30 17.16
N VAL A 30 -16.08 -8.70 15.95
CA VAL A 30 -17.31 -9.40 15.60
C VAL A 30 -16.98 -10.54 14.62
N ASN A 31 -17.96 -11.39 14.27
CA ASN A 31 -17.70 -12.56 13.42
C ASN A 31 -17.70 -12.20 11.93
N THR A 32 -18.49 -11.22 11.51
CA THR A 32 -18.64 -10.85 10.09
C THR A 32 -18.52 -9.36 9.87
N ALA A 33 -18.23 -8.95 8.63
CA ALA A 33 -18.21 -7.54 8.23
C ALA A 33 -19.59 -6.89 8.36
N PHE A 34 -20.67 -7.64 8.11
CA PHE A 34 -22.07 -7.17 8.26
C PHE A 34 -22.39 -6.86 9.72
N GLU A 35 -21.97 -7.72 10.65
CA GLU A 35 -22.08 -7.46 12.08
C GLU A 35 -21.29 -6.22 12.52
N ALA A 36 -20.13 -5.96 11.90
CA ALA A 36 -19.34 -4.77 12.17
C ALA A 36 -20.09 -3.50 11.75
N ALA A 37 -20.71 -3.48 10.58
CA ALA A 37 -21.54 -2.39 10.11
C ALA A 37 -22.75 -2.16 11.02
N ALA A 38 -23.44 -3.22 11.41
CA ALA A 38 -24.58 -3.14 12.34
C ALA A 38 -24.18 -2.63 13.72
N ALA A 39 -23.03 -3.07 14.25
CA ALA A 39 -22.51 -2.60 15.55
C ALA A 39 -22.18 -1.10 15.49
N PHE A 40 -21.50 -0.65 14.44
CA PHE A 40 -21.14 0.76 14.24
C PHE A 40 -22.38 1.68 14.16
N ASN A 41 -23.43 1.23 13.46
CA ASN A 41 -24.68 1.98 13.40
C ASN A 41 -25.37 2.10 14.75
N ARG A 42 -25.34 1.04 15.55
CA ARG A 42 -26.06 0.96 16.84
C ARG A 42 -25.29 1.63 17.97
N ASP A 43 -23.99 1.46 18.03
CA ASP A 43 -23.15 1.92 19.15
C ASP A 43 -22.32 3.14 18.73
N LYS A 44 -22.68 4.30 19.25
CA LYS A 44 -22.01 5.57 18.93
C LYS A 44 -20.68 5.78 19.66
N SER A 45 -20.28 4.88 20.55
CA SER A 45 -18.95 4.88 21.15
C SER A 45 -17.89 4.30 20.21
N ILE A 46 -18.30 3.55 19.18
CA ILE A 46 -17.40 3.01 18.15
C ILE A 46 -17.01 4.14 17.20
N ALA A 47 -15.75 4.57 17.26
CA ALA A 47 -15.24 5.68 16.44
C ALA A 47 -14.95 5.32 14.98
N GLY A 48 -14.63 4.05 14.67
CA GLY A 48 -14.30 3.58 13.34
C GLY A 48 -14.79 2.17 13.05
N CYS A 49 -15.08 1.90 11.77
CA CYS A 49 -15.55 0.60 11.30
C CYS A 49 -14.82 0.18 10.03
N VAL A 50 -14.48 -1.09 9.92
CA VAL A 50 -14.05 -1.69 8.65
C VAL A 50 -15.07 -2.74 8.26
N SER A 51 -15.68 -2.57 7.08
CA SER A 51 -16.73 -3.41 6.53
C SER A 51 -16.55 -3.57 5.01
N TRP A 52 -17.47 -4.26 4.36
CA TRP A 52 -17.46 -4.57 2.93
C TRP A 52 -18.68 -3.96 2.24
N ALA A 53 -18.65 -3.94 0.92
CA ALA A 53 -19.81 -3.64 0.09
C ALA A 53 -20.93 -4.70 0.34
N PRO A 54 -22.23 -4.31 0.28
CA PRO A 54 -22.68 -2.93 0.05
C PRO A 54 -22.76 -2.07 1.34
N ASP A 55 -22.63 -2.64 2.53
CA ASP A 55 -22.87 -1.96 3.81
C ASP A 55 -21.96 -0.75 4.01
N ILE A 56 -20.72 -0.82 3.54
CA ILE A 56 -19.77 0.29 3.71
C ILE A 56 -20.24 1.56 2.98
N TYR A 57 -20.94 1.44 1.86
CA TYR A 57 -21.48 2.59 1.13
C TYR A 57 -22.62 3.22 1.90
N ASN A 58 -23.55 2.40 2.42
CA ASN A 58 -24.64 2.87 3.26
C ASN A 58 -24.14 3.57 4.52
N LEU A 59 -23.04 3.08 5.11
CA LEU A 59 -22.40 3.71 6.27
C LEU A 59 -21.77 5.06 5.91
N ALA A 60 -21.12 5.15 4.74
CA ALA A 60 -20.48 6.38 4.29
C ALA A 60 -21.49 7.49 3.98
N ASP A 61 -22.65 7.14 3.42
CA ASP A 61 -23.72 8.08 3.07
C ASP A 61 -24.46 8.61 4.31
N ALA A 62 -24.35 7.94 5.44
CA ALA A 62 -25.02 8.35 6.66
C ALA A 62 -24.40 9.65 7.22
N LYS A 63 -25.27 10.64 7.53
CA LYS A 63 -24.86 11.95 8.06
C LYS A 63 -23.95 11.81 9.29
N GLY A 64 -22.78 12.41 9.21
CA GLY A 64 -21.78 12.44 10.30
C GLY A 64 -20.71 11.35 10.18
N ASN A 65 -20.87 10.42 9.24
CA ASN A 65 -19.84 9.46 8.89
C ASN A 65 -18.97 9.99 7.74
N ARG A 66 -17.78 9.44 7.63
CA ARG A 66 -16.83 9.74 6.56
C ARG A 66 -16.12 8.45 6.14
N MET A 67 -16.02 8.21 4.83
CA MET A 67 -15.11 7.20 4.28
C MET A 67 -13.69 7.70 4.43
N LEU A 68 -12.82 6.92 5.09
CA LEU A 68 -11.41 7.29 5.26
C LEU A 68 -10.57 6.74 4.13
N VAL A 69 -10.68 5.45 3.85
CA VAL A 69 -9.90 4.76 2.83
C VAL A 69 -10.60 3.46 2.42
N THR A 70 -10.43 3.06 1.15
CA THR A 70 -10.93 1.81 0.61
C THR A 70 -9.84 1.02 -0.10
N THR A 71 -10.15 -0.23 -0.43
CA THR A 71 -9.29 -1.05 -1.31
C THR A 71 -9.26 -0.54 -2.75
N GLN A 72 -10.10 0.39 -3.15
CA GLN A 72 -9.97 1.10 -4.44
C GLN A 72 -8.69 1.94 -4.48
N THR A 73 -8.34 2.59 -3.38
CA THR A 73 -7.12 3.40 -3.27
C THR A 73 -5.93 2.57 -2.78
N ALA A 74 -6.11 1.76 -1.72
CA ALA A 74 -5.13 0.79 -1.22
C ALA A 74 -5.25 -0.54 -1.99
N ASN A 75 -5.21 -0.47 -3.31
CA ASN A 75 -5.63 -1.52 -4.23
C ASN A 75 -4.63 -2.68 -4.40
N ARG A 76 -3.46 -2.61 -3.75
CA ARG A 76 -2.45 -3.67 -3.79
C ARG A 76 -2.19 -4.28 -2.40
N LEU A 77 -3.12 -4.10 -1.46
CA LEU A 77 -2.98 -4.58 -0.09
C LEU A 77 -3.73 -5.89 0.17
N ILE A 78 -4.98 -5.97 -0.29
CA ILE A 78 -5.81 -7.17 -0.13
C ILE A 78 -5.83 -7.94 -1.44
N ALA A 79 -5.51 -9.22 -1.37
CA ALA A 79 -5.56 -10.12 -2.51
C ALA A 79 -6.24 -11.45 -2.12
N ASP A 80 -7.20 -11.86 -2.93
CA ASP A 80 -7.71 -13.22 -2.88
C ASP A 80 -6.75 -14.15 -3.60
N VAL A 81 -6.41 -15.26 -2.97
CA VAL A 81 -5.45 -16.22 -3.50
C VAL A 81 -6.05 -17.62 -3.54
N TRP A 82 -5.73 -18.36 -4.59
CA TRP A 82 -6.06 -19.77 -4.71
C TRP A 82 -4.95 -20.62 -4.08
N PHE A 83 -5.34 -21.62 -3.33
CA PHE A 83 -4.41 -22.59 -2.77
C PHE A 83 -4.98 -24.01 -2.88
N ALA A 84 -4.08 -24.98 -2.95
CA ALA A 84 -4.39 -26.39 -2.97
C ALA A 84 -3.58 -27.12 -1.89
N ARG A 85 -4.05 -28.30 -1.50
CA ARG A 85 -3.24 -29.20 -0.66
C ARG A 85 -1.99 -29.62 -1.44
N ALA A 86 -0.84 -29.59 -0.78
CA ALA A 86 0.45 -29.90 -1.41
C ALA A 86 0.51 -31.31 -2.00
N ASP A 87 -0.08 -32.31 -1.33
CA ASP A 87 -0.18 -33.69 -1.81
C ASP A 87 -1.02 -33.75 -3.10
N PHE A 88 -2.20 -33.11 -3.11
CA PHE A 88 -3.06 -33.04 -4.29
C PHE A 88 -2.36 -32.37 -5.47
N ALA A 89 -1.72 -31.22 -5.24
CA ALA A 89 -1.00 -30.49 -6.28
C ALA A 89 0.16 -31.32 -6.88
N LYS A 90 0.85 -32.09 -6.04
CA LYS A 90 1.91 -33.00 -6.47
C LYS A 90 1.40 -34.17 -7.29
N ASP A 91 0.27 -34.78 -6.88
CA ASP A 91 -0.29 -35.97 -7.53
C ASP A 91 -1.10 -35.63 -8.79
N HIS A 92 -1.60 -34.37 -8.89
CA HIS A 92 -2.46 -33.91 -9.98
C HIS A 92 -2.01 -32.56 -10.56
N PRO A 93 -0.75 -32.40 -11.02
CA PRO A 93 -0.23 -31.13 -11.52
C PRO A 93 -0.98 -30.60 -12.75
N ASP A 94 -1.47 -31.50 -13.60
CA ASP A 94 -2.25 -31.13 -14.79
C ASP A 94 -3.62 -30.53 -14.42
N MET A 95 -4.23 -31.01 -13.33
CA MET A 95 -5.48 -30.43 -12.82
C MET A 95 -5.26 -29.04 -12.29
N ILE A 96 -4.18 -28.83 -11.52
CA ILE A 96 -3.83 -27.49 -11.00
C ILE A 96 -3.58 -26.52 -12.16
N GLU A 97 -2.82 -26.95 -13.17
CA GLU A 97 -2.60 -26.12 -14.37
C GLU A 97 -3.90 -25.79 -15.10
N ALA A 98 -4.77 -26.78 -15.28
CA ALA A 98 -6.06 -26.58 -15.95
C ALA A 98 -6.96 -25.58 -15.19
N ILE A 99 -6.96 -25.65 -13.84
CA ILE A 99 -7.71 -24.70 -13.01
C ILE A 99 -7.15 -23.28 -13.19
N VAL A 100 -5.84 -23.10 -13.11
CA VAL A 100 -5.22 -21.78 -13.27
C VAL A 100 -5.47 -21.19 -14.66
N ARG A 101 -5.41 -22.02 -15.72
CA ARG A 101 -5.77 -21.60 -17.08
C ARG A 101 -7.22 -21.18 -17.17
N GLY A 102 -8.14 -21.99 -16.62
CA GLY A 102 -9.56 -21.69 -16.62
C GLY A 102 -9.88 -20.40 -15.87
N ILE A 103 -9.16 -20.11 -14.77
CA ILE A 103 -9.27 -18.83 -14.06
C ILE A 103 -8.87 -17.67 -14.97
N PHE A 104 -7.70 -17.73 -15.62
CA PHE A 104 -7.26 -16.66 -16.52
C PHE A 104 -8.20 -16.50 -17.73
N ASP A 105 -8.73 -17.58 -18.29
CA ASP A 105 -9.68 -17.53 -19.38
C ASP A 105 -11.00 -16.86 -18.92
N ALA A 106 -11.51 -17.22 -17.76
CA ALA A 106 -12.70 -16.59 -17.19
C ALA A 106 -12.50 -15.09 -16.90
N MET A 107 -11.32 -14.71 -16.39
CA MET A 107 -10.99 -13.29 -16.17
C MET A 107 -10.93 -12.50 -17.49
N ASP A 108 -10.47 -13.12 -18.58
CA ASP A 108 -10.47 -12.51 -19.91
C ASP A 108 -11.91 -12.36 -20.46
N GLU A 109 -12.77 -13.35 -20.25
CA GLU A 109 -14.19 -13.30 -20.64
C GLU A 109 -14.95 -12.17 -19.92
N LEU A 110 -14.62 -11.91 -18.64
CA LEU A 110 -15.23 -10.83 -17.84
C LEU A 110 -14.94 -9.42 -18.38
N LYS A 111 -14.03 -9.25 -19.35
CA LYS A 111 -13.83 -7.99 -20.05
C LYS A 111 -15.01 -7.64 -20.99
N SER A 112 -15.79 -8.64 -21.40
CA SER A 112 -16.97 -8.42 -22.23
C SER A 112 -18.20 -8.02 -21.40
N GLU A 113 -18.99 -7.06 -21.90
CA GLU A 113 -20.20 -6.61 -21.19
C GLU A 113 -21.25 -7.75 -21.06
N SER A 114 -21.34 -8.65 -22.05
CA SER A 114 -22.25 -9.79 -22.00
C SER A 114 -21.90 -10.77 -20.88
N ALA A 115 -20.63 -11.14 -20.75
CA ALA A 115 -20.17 -12.03 -19.67
C ALA A 115 -20.35 -11.38 -18.30
N ARG A 116 -20.07 -10.08 -18.17
CA ARG A 116 -20.32 -9.35 -16.92
C ARG A 116 -21.79 -9.41 -16.50
N LYS A 117 -22.73 -9.24 -17.43
CA LYS A 117 -24.17 -9.34 -17.13
C LYS A 117 -24.59 -10.75 -16.73
N GLU A 118 -24.06 -11.77 -17.41
CA GLU A 118 -24.30 -13.16 -17.07
C GLU A 118 -23.77 -13.52 -15.68
N VAL A 119 -22.54 -13.15 -15.38
CA VAL A 119 -21.94 -13.38 -14.06
C VAL A 119 -22.67 -12.58 -12.97
N ALA A 120 -23.08 -11.34 -13.26
CA ALA A 120 -23.89 -10.55 -12.33
C ALA A 120 -25.24 -11.23 -12.02
N GLN A 121 -25.88 -11.88 -13.01
CA GLN A 121 -27.10 -12.65 -12.76
C GLN A 121 -26.83 -13.87 -11.88
N LEU A 122 -25.73 -14.62 -12.12
CA LEU A 122 -25.32 -15.74 -11.26
C LEU A 122 -25.05 -15.30 -9.82
N MET A 123 -24.39 -14.15 -9.65
CA MET A 123 -24.16 -13.56 -8.33
C MET A 123 -25.47 -13.13 -7.66
N ALA A 124 -26.37 -12.49 -8.41
CA ALA A 124 -27.68 -12.06 -7.90
C ALA A 124 -28.49 -13.23 -7.37
N ASP A 125 -28.50 -14.33 -8.11
CA ASP A 125 -29.20 -15.55 -7.73
C ASP A 125 -28.56 -16.22 -6.50
N GLY A 126 -27.23 -16.27 -6.47
CA GLY A 126 -26.46 -16.88 -5.37
C GLY A 126 -26.55 -16.10 -4.06
N TYR A 127 -26.48 -14.77 -4.11
CA TYR A 127 -26.53 -13.90 -2.94
C TYR A 127 -27.92 -13.38 -2.59
N THR A 128 -28.91 -13.65 -3.44
CA THR A 128 -30.29 -13.13 -3.28
C THR A 128 -30.31 -11.60 -3.23
N ILE A 129 -29.63 -10.94 -4.17
CA ILE A 129 -29.55 -9.48 -4.33
C ILE A 129 -30.04 -9.07 -5.73
N PRO A 130 -30.38 -7.78 -5.96
CA PRO A 130 -30.71 -7.29 -7.30
C PRO A 130 -29.53 -7.45 -8.28
N ALA A 131 -29.83 -7.83 -9.53
CA ALA A 131 -28.80 -8.01 -10.57
C ALA A 131 -28.01 -6.72 -10.87
N ALA A 132 -28.64 -5.55 -10.71
CA ALA A 132 -27.95 -4.26 -10.85
C ALA A 132 -26.88 -4.06 -9.78
N ASP A 133 -27.18 -4.44 -8.54
CA ASP A 133 -26.23 -4.36 -7.42
C ASP A 133 -25.07 -5.35 -7.63
N ALA A 134 -25.38 -6.59 -8.04
CA ALA A 134 -24.38 -7.59 -8.40
C ALA A 134 -23.45 -7.11 -9.54
N LEU A 135 -24.00 -6.46 -10.57
CA LEU A 135 -23.22 -5.91 -11.67
C LEU A 135 -22.27 -4.77 -11.20
N SER A 136 -22.76 -3.93 -10.30
CA SER A 136 -21.94 -2.88 -9.67
C SER A 136 -20.78 -3.49 -8.86
N MET A 137 -21.06 -4.53 -8.07
CA MET A 137 -20.07 -5.22 -7.24
C MET A 137 -18.94 -5.89 -8.04
N LEU A 138 -19.14 -6.23 -9.31
CA LEU A 138 -18.08 -6.74 -10.19
C LEU A 138 -16.95 -5.72 -10.42
N GLY A 139 -17.17 -4.45 -10.11
CA GLY A 139 -16.14 -3.40 -10.15
C GLY A 139 -15.35 -3.25 -8.85
N ASP A 140 -15.81 -3.85 -7.75
CA ASP A 140 -15.19 -3.70 -6.42
C ASP A 140 -13.92 -4.54 -6.25
N ALA A 141 -13.72 -5.55 -7.11
CA ALA A 141 -12.52 -6.38 -7.13
C ALA A 141 -11.94 -6.43 -8.55
N HIS A 142 -10.62 -6.28 -8.66
CA HIS A 142 -9.91 -6.43 -9.92
C HIS A 142 -9.59 -7.90 -10.20
N SER A 143 -10.01 -8.38 -11.36
CA SER A 143 -9.71 -9.72 -11.85
C SER A 143 -8.33 -9.75 -12.49
N THR A 144 -7.34 -10.33 -11.80
CA THR A 144 -5.93 -10.25 -12.19
C THR A 144 -5.58 -11.16 -13.37
N ASN A 145 -4.80 -10.62 -14.33
CA ASN A 145 -4.25 -11.37 -15.44
C ASN A 145 -2.89 -12.01 -15.10
N TRP A 146 -2.25 -12.70 -16.08
CA TRP A 146 -0.96 -13.35 -15.85
C TRP A 146 0.15 -12.36 -15.50
N ALA A 147 0.23 -11.21 -16.17
CA ALA A 147 1.30 -10.22 -15.88
C ALA A 147 1.22 -9.69 -14.47
N GLU A 148 0.01 -9.46 -13.95
CA GLU A 148 -0.23 -9.01 -12.58
C GLU A 148 0.10 -10.10 -11.57
N ASN A 149 -0.26 -11.35 -11.85
CA ASN A 149 0.15 -12.51 -11.05
C ASN A 149 1.68 -12.69 -11.04
N TYR A 150 2.36 -12.50 -12.19
CA TYR A 150 3.83 -12.48 -12.25
C TYR A 150 4.41 -11.40 -11.34
N GLN A 151 3.89 -10.19 -11.39
CA GLN A 151 4.33 -9.09 -10.51
C GLN A 151 4.12 -9.42 -9.04
N PHE A 152 2.98 -10.03 -8.71
CA PHE A 152 2.62 -10.34 -7.33
C PHE A 152 3.43 -11.51 -6.75
N PHE A 153 3.56 -12.61 -7.49
CA PHE A 153 4.18 -13.84 -6.98
C PHE A 153 5.67 -13.95 -7.29
N LEU A 154 6.14 -13.49 -8.43
CA LEU A 154 7.49 -13.78 -8.93
C LEU A 154 8.43 -12.57 -8.92
N ASN A 155 7.93 -11.35 -9.05
CA ASN A 155 8.79 -10.17 -9.06
C ASN A 155 9.23 -9.78 -7.64
N ARG A 156 10.44 -10.19 -7.27
CA ARG A 156 11.05 -9.85 -5.96
C ARG A 156 11.28 -8.35 -5.76
N ASN A 157 11.39 -7.59 -6.85
CA ASN A 157 11.55 -6.13 -6.79
C ASN A 157 10.22 -5.39 -6.60
N ASN A 158 9.08 -6.07 -6.74
CA ASN A 158 7.79 -5.48 -6.43
C ASN A 158 7.65 -5.30 -4.91
N PRO A 159 7.56 -4.07 -4.39
CA PRO A 159 7.52 -3.83 -2.94
C PRO A 159 6.21 -4.27 -2.27
N ALA A 160 5.17 -4.61 -3.05
CA ALA A 160 3.93 -5.22 -2.58
C ALA A 160 3.74 -6.65 -3.14
N ASN A 161 4.82 -7.42 -3.30
CA ASN A 161 4.72 -8.82 -3.69
C ASN A 161 4.19 -9.68 -2.53
N PHE A 162 3.75 -10.89 -2.86
CA PHE A 162 3.11 -11.78 -1.89
C PHE A 162 4.02 -12.15 -0.71
N GLU A 163 5.30 -12.38 -0.93
CA GLU A 163 6.23 -12.69 0.16
C GLU A 163 6.32 -11.57 1.20
N ARG A 164 6.34 -10.30 0.72
CA ARG A 164 6.36 -9.13 1.61
C ARG A 164 5.04 -8.98 2.37
N ILE A 165 3.90 -9.15 1.69
CA ILE A 165 2.58 -9.11 2.32
C ILE A 165 2.41 -10.26 3.33
N TRP A 166 2.88 -11.47 3.00
CA TRP A 166 2.90 -12.61 3.93
C TRP A 166 3.68 -12.29 5.21
N LYS A 167 4.91 -11.77 5.06
CA LYS A 167 5.74 -11.37 6.21
C LYS A 167 5.10 -10.24 7.02
N GLN A 168 4.51 -9.27 6.35
CA GLN A 168 3.81 -8.16 7.00
C GLN A 168 2.60 -8.66 7.79
N ALA A 169 1.77 -9.51 7.19
CA ALA A 169 0.64 -10.13 7.88
C ALA A 169 1.09 -10.90 9.12
N TYR A 170 2.12 -11.75 8.98
CA TYR A 170 2.68 -12.47 10.11
C TYR A 170 3.14 -11.54 11.24
N MET A 171 3.86 -10.46 10.91
CA MET A 171 4.36 -9.50 11.91
C MET A 171 3.21 -8.78 12.63
N LEU A 172 2.18 -8.33 11.89
CA LEU A 172 1.02 -7.65 12.45
C LEU A 172 0.21 -8.55 13.38
N TYR A 173 -0.11 -9.78 12.94
CA TYR A 173 -0.88 -10.72 13.75
C TYR A 173 -0.08 -11.26 14.95
N ARG A 174 1.24 -11.39 14.84
CA ARG A 174 2.10 -11.69 15.98
C ARG A 174 2.11 -10.55 17.00
N ARG A 175 2.16 -9.30 16.52
CA ARG A 175 2.18 -8.11 17.38
C ARG A 175 0.94 -7.97 18.25
N ILE A 176 -0.22 -8.36 17.74
CA ILE A 176 -1.48 -8.38 18.51
C ILE A 176 -1.70 -9.69 19.27
N GLY A 177 -0.73 -10.60 19.28
CA GLY A 177 -0.80 -11.88 20.01
C GLY A 177 -1.67 -12.96 19.36
N ALA A 178 -2.18 -12.74 18.13
CA ALA A 178 -3.00 -13.74 17.44
C ALA A 178 -2.19 -14.93 16.89
N ILE A 179 -0.90 -14.74 16.65
CA ILE A 179 0.04 -15.78 16.21
C ILE A 179 1.20 -15.85 17.22
N SER A 180 1.47 -17.01 17.77
CA SER A 180 2.56 -17.26 18.72
C SER A 180 3.73 -18.03 18.08
N ASN A 181 3.46 -18.89 17.12
CA ASN A 181 4.45 -19.77 16.49
C ASN A 181 5.24 -19.01 15.41
N ASN A 182 6.42 -19.55 15.05
CA ASN A 182 7.12 -19.09 13.86
C ASN A 182 6.33 -19.48 12.60
N PRO A 183 6.36 -18.65 11.55
CA PRO A 183 5.69 -18.97 10.31
C PRO A 183 6.38 -20.16 9.64
N VAL A 184 5.63 -20.92 8.87
CA VAL A 184 6.23 -21.82 7.89
C VAL A 184 7.04 -20.97 6.90
N PRO A 185 8.27 -21.38 6.54
CA PRO A 185 9.07 -20.68 5.54
C PRO A 185 8.28 -20.47 4.24
N PHE A 186 8.36 -19.27 3.67
CA PHE A 186 7.54 -18.86 2.52
C PHE A 186 7.72 -19.79 1.33
N ASP A 187 8.94 -20.23 1.06
CA ASP A 187 9.31 -21.17 -0.01
C ASP A 187 8.71 -22.57 0.14
N GLN A 188 8.23 -22.93 1.35
CA GLN A 188 7.56 -24.21 1.59
C GLN A 188 6.04 -24.16 1.39
N VAL A 189 5.45 -22.95 1.32
CA VAL A 189 4.00 -22.76 1.14
C VAL A 189 3.63 -22.29 -0.25
N MET A 190 4.62 -21.98 -1.10
CA MET A 190 4.42 -21.43 -2.42
C MET A 190 4.90 -22.37 -3.53
N ASP A 191 4.04 -22.53 -4.54
CA ASP A 191 4.39 -23.19 -5.79
C ASP A 191 4.15 -22.21 -6.96
N PHE A 192 5.23 -21.83 -7.63
CA PHE A 192 5.21 -20.90 -8.76
C PHE A 192 5.29 -21.61 -10.12
N SER A 193 5.33 -22.92 -10.13
CA SER A 193 5.61 -23.73 -11.33
C SER A 193 4.63 -23.45 -12.45
N VAL A 194 3.33 -23.36 -12.14
CA VAL A 194 2.29 -23.09 -13.14
C VAL A 194 2.43 -21.68 -13.71
N ILE A 195 2.57 -20.66 -12.88
CA ILE A 195 2.73 -19.27 -13.36
C ILE A 195 3.98 -19.14 -14.24
N GLN A 196 5.09 -19.78 -13.87
CA GLN A 196 6.32 -19.80 -14.67
C GLN A 196 6.14 -20.55 -15.98
N LYS A 197 5.41 -21.66 -15.98
CA LYS A 197 5.13 -22.45 -17.19
C LYS A 197 4.28 -21.65 -18.18
N LEU A 198 3.19 -21.07 -17.72
CA LEU A 198 2.28 -20.27 -18.56
C LEU A 198 2.98 -19.05 -19.18
N GLY A 199 3.90 -18.42 -18.48
CA GLY A 199 4.68 -17.30 -19.01
C GLY A 199 5.58 -17.61 -20.20
N ARG A 200 5.72 -18.88 -20.59
CA ARG A 200 6.43 -19.29 -21.83
C ARG A 200 5.51 -19.30 -23.05
N GLU A 201 4.21 -19.15 -22.86
CA GLU A 201 3.21 -19.16 -23.91
C GLU A 201 2.90 -17.72 -24.34
N PRO A 202 2.85 -17.42 -25.66
CA PRO A 202 2.63 -16.05 -26.16
C PRO A 202 1.38 -15.37 -25.56
N LYS A 203 0.29 -16.13 -25.41
CA LYS A 203 -0.97 -15.63 -24.81
C LYS A 203 -0.75 -14.92 -23.48
N TYR A 204 0.13 -15.47 -22.62
CA TYR A 204 0.40 -14.95 -21.28
C TYR A 204 1.60 -14.01 -21.25
N ALA A 205 2.67 -14.35 -21.98
CA ALA A 205 3.91 -13.57 -22.03
C ALA A 205 3.70 -12.13 -22.55
N GLU A 206 2.70 -11.94 -23.44
CA GLU A 206 2.36 -10.64 -24.02
C GLU A 206 1.36 -9.84 -23.17
N SER A 207 0.81 -10.43 -22.10
CA SER A 207 -0.11 -9.72 -21.20
C SER A 207 0.60 -8.58 -20.47
N LYS A 208 -0.14 -7.52 -20.12
CA LYS A 208 0.39 -6.34 -19.44
C LYS A 208 -0.35 -6.13 -18.11
N ASP A 209 0.30 -5.46 -17.17
CA ASP A 209 -0.36 -4.98 -15.94
C ASP A 209 -1.43 -3.93 -16.35
N GLU A 210 -2.70 -4.29 -16.18
CA GLU A 210 -3.86 -3.47 -16.54
C GLU A 210 -4.40 -2.72 -15.31
N TYR A 211 -3.85 -2.97 -14.14
CA TYR A 211 -4.31 -2.41 -12.86
C TYR A 211 -3.57 -1.13 -12.47
N GLY A 212 -3.00 -0.43 -13.41
CA GLY A 212 -2.37 0.86 -13.22
C GLY A 212 -3.26 1.99 -13.73
N VAL A 213 -3.43 3.05 -12.94
CA VAL A 213 -4.05 4.30 -13.41
C VAL A 213 -2.98 5.17 -14.05
N ALA A 214 -3.21 5.61 -15.28
CA ALA A 214 -2.36 6.62 -15.91
C ALA A 214 -2.68 7.98 -15.30
N LEU A 215 -1.72 8.56 -14.60
CA LEU A 215 -1.88 9.84 -13.91
C LEU A 215 -1.24 10.96 -14.72
N SER A 216 -1.95 12.09 -14.91
CA SER A 216 -1.38 13.31 -15.44
C SER A 216 -0.51 14.01 -14.38
N PRO A 217 0.55 14.77 -14.75
CA PRO A 217 1.32 15.56 -13.80
C PRO A 217 0.44 16.55 -13.06
N LYS A 218 0.61 16.67 -11.73
CA LYS A 218 -0.07 17.69 -10.91
C LYS A 218 0.90 18.32 -9.92
N THR A 219 0.69 19.60 -9.66
CA THR A 219 1.38 20.31 -8.58
C THR A 219 0.83 19.89 -7.21
N VAL A 220 1.61 20.10 -6.15
CA VAL A 220 1.17 19.85 -4.78
C VAL A 220 -0.10 20.62 -4.43
N GLN A 221 -0.23 21.88 -4.90
CA GLN A 221 -1.44 22.67 -4.67
C GLN A 221 -2.68 22.07 -5.33
N GLN A 222 -2.55 21.56 -6.56
CA GLN A 222 -3.64 20.91 -7.25
C GLN A 222 -4.04 19.61 -6.52
N ILE A 223 -3.06 18.78 -6.12
CA ILE A 223 -3.33 17.55 -5.37
C ILE A 223 -4.08 17.85 -4.08
N ARG A 224 -3.61 18.83 -3.29
CA ARG A 224 -4.26 19.22 -2.03
C ARG A 224 -5.63 19.86 -2.20
N ALA A 225 -5.87 20.54 -3.32
CA ALA A 225 -7.15 21.18 -3.58
C ALA A 225 -8.24 20.21 -4.08
N GLU A 226 -7.83 19.18 -4.80
CA GLU A 226 -8.75 18.23 -5.45
C GLU A 226 -8.97 16.95 -4.65
N ASN A 227 -8.02 16.59 -3.78
CA ASN A 227 -8.01 15.30 -3.11
C ASN A 227 -7.84 15.44 -1.59
N GLU A 228 -8.49 14.54 -0.86
CA GLU A 228 -8.30 14.44 0.59
C GLU A 228 -7.03 13.64 0.93
N GLU A 229 -6.31 14.12 1.94
CA GLU A 229 -5.21 13.37 2.52
C GLU A 229 -5.76 12.17 3.30
N ILE A 230 -5.29 10.98 2.95
CA ILE A 230 -5.67 9.73 3.61
C ILE A 230 -4.81 9.50 4.84
N LEU A 231 -3.49 9.62 4.68
CA LEU A 231 -2.51 9.44 5.74
C LEU A 231 -1.21 10.17 5.45
N THR A 232 -0.47 10.43 6.50
CA THR A 232 0.94 10.84 6.47
C THR A 232 1.80 9.76 7.12
N ASN A 233 2.83 9.32 6.41
CA ASN A 233 3.87 8.45 6.96
C ASN A 233 5.18 9.22 7.06
N THR A 234 5.72 9.32 8.26
CA THR A 234 6.98 10.03 8.51
C THR A 234 8.14 9.07 8.37
N ILE A 235 9.04 9.39 7.46
CA ILE A 235 10.31 8.69 7.28
C ILE A 235 11.48 9.59 7.71
N VAL A 236 12.43 9.02 8.43
CA VAL A 236 13.62 9.74 8.88
C VAL A 236 14.84 9.25 8.09
N ILE A 237 15.35 10.11 7.21
CA ILE A 237 16.59 9.92 6.47
C ILE A 237 17.60 10.95 6.93
N HIS A 238 18.80 10.51 7.30
CA HIS A 238 19.89 11.38 7.70
C HIS A 238 20.72 11.80 6.49
N PHE A 239 20.46 13.01 6.01
CA PHE A 239 21.28 13.60 4.96
C PHE A 239 22.59 14.18 5.55
N PHE A 240 23.65 14.12 4.76
CA PHE A 240 24.87 14.84 5.08
C PHE A 240 24.57 16.35 5.20
N PRO A 241 25.24 17.09 6.10
CA PRO A 241 25.00 18.52 6.26
C PRO A 241 25.08 19.28 4.92
N ASN A 242 24.11 20.17 4.69
CA ASN A 242 23.97 20.97 3.47
C ASN A 242 23.99 20.16 2.15
N SER A 243 23.48 18.93 2.18
CA SER A 243 23.42 18.06 1.01
C SER A 243 22.02 17.44 0.89
N ALA A 244 21.60 17.22 -0.35
CA ALA A 244 20.44 16.41 -0.71
C ALA A 244 20.83 15.04 -1.30
N GLU A 245 22.13 14.71 -1.32
CA GLU A 245 22.64 13.45 -1.82
C GLU A 245 22.24 12.30 -0.89
N LEU A 246 21.22 11.52 -1.32
CA LEU A 246 20.58 10.48 -0.51
C LEU A 246 21.55 9.35 -0.11
N ARG A 247 22.46 8.98 -1.02
CA ARG A 247 23.43 7.89 -0.84
C ARG A 247 24.85 8.41 -0.64
N LYS A 248 25.00 9.58 -0.02
CA LYS A 248 26.29 10.17 0.27
C LYS A 248 27.17 9.19 1.02
N LYS A 249 28.36 8.95 0.48
CA LYS A 249 29.39 8.15 1.15
C LYS A 249 30.34 9.02 1.94
N VAL A 250 30.80 8.49 3.06
CA VAL A 250 31.78 9.10 3.94
C VAL A 250 32.86 8.08 4.33
N ILE A 251 34.06 8.56 4.59
CA ILE A 251 35.15 7.70 5.09
C ILE A 251 35.06 7.67 6.61
N ARG A 252 34.93 6.48 7.18
CA ARG A 252 34.97 6.25 8.62
C ARG A 252 36.15 5.33 8.96
N ARG A 253 36.80 5.61 10.07
CA ARG A 253 37.90 4.76 10.55
C ARG A 253 37.31 3.65 11.44
N ILE A 254 37.33 2.41 10.94
CA ILE A 254 36.84 1.22 11.64
C ILE A 254 38.02 0.27 11.82
N ASP A 255 38.29 -0.13 13.05
CA ASP A 255 39.41 -1.02 13.38
C ASP A 255 40.76 -0.58 12.79
N GLY A 256 41.00 0.74 12.78
CA GLY A 256 42.23 1.34 12.28
C GLY A 256 42.34 1.42 10.75
N LYS A 257 41.30 1.00 9.99
CA LYS A 257 41.24 1.09 8.52
C LYS A 257 40.21 2.13 8.10
N ASP A 258 40.53 2.84 7.04
CA ASP A 258 39.58 3.76 6.41
C ASP A 258 38.62 2.95 5.56
N VAL A 259 37.31 3.01 5.90
CA VAL A 259 36.22 2.31 5.21
C VAL A 259 35.26 3.36 4.64
N GLU A 260 34.99 3.25 3.35
CA GLU A 260 33.95 4.07 2.70
C GLU A 260 32.59 3.43 2.90
N GLU A 261 31.65 4.14 3.55
CA GLU A 261 30.29 3.65 3.81
C GLU A 261 29.24 4.76 3.62
N PRO A 262 27.95 4.40 3.40
CA PRO A 262 26.89 5.39 3.34
C PRO A 262 26.82 6.22 4.62
N TYR A 263 26.53 7.52 4.49
CA TYR A 263 26.33 8.40 5.64
C TYR A 263 25.16 7.94 6.52
N ASP A 264 24.02 7.58 5.90
CA ASP A 264 22.94 6.85 6.56
C ASP A 264 22.92 5.40 6.07
N ALA A 265 23.33 4.47 6.93
CA ALA A 265 23.33 3.04 6.62
C ALA A 265 21.91 2.44 6.45
N ARG A 266 20.86 3.15 6.88
CA ARG A 266 19.47 2.69 6.82
C ARG A 266 18.72 3.18 5.59
N VAL A 267 19.33 4.00 4.73
CA VAL A 267 18.64 4.64 3.61
C VAL A 267 17.89 3.65 2.72
N GLU A 268 18.50 2.50 2.43
CA GLU A 268 17.85 1.49 1.57
C GLU A 268 16.64 0.82 2.26
N LEU A 269 16.73 0.57 3.58
CA LEU A 269 15.61 0.02 4.35
C LEU A 269 14.43 1.00 4.38
N VAL A 270 14.71 2.27 4.64
CA VAL A 270 13.69 3.33 4.67
C VAL A 270 13.04 3.51 3.30
N LEU A 271 13.81 3.45 2.21
CA LEU A 271 13.27 3.47 0.84
C LEU A 271 12.40 2.23 0.56
N ASP A 272 12.75 1.05 1.07
CA ASP A 272 11.94 -0.16 0.92
C ASP A 272 10.60 -0.02 1.66
N GLU A 273 10.58 0.53 2.86
CA GLU A 273 9.36 0.81 3.63
C GLU A 273 8.47 1.83 2.93
N ALA A 274 9.03 2.96 2.48
CA ALA A 274 8.31 3.98 1.73
C ALA A 274 7.78 3.44 0.38
N GLY A 275 8.57 2.63 -0.31
CA GLY A 275 8.18 1.97 -1.55
C GLY A 275 7.05 0.96 -1.36
N ALA A 276 7.07 0.20 -0.26
CA ALA A 276 5.99 -0.72 0.08
C ALA A 276 4.69 0.03 0.33
N LEU A 277 4.73 1.11 1.12
CA LEU A 277 3.59 1.98 1.35
C LEU A 277 3.05 2.54 0.02
N ALA A 278 3.91 3.17 -0.77
CA ALA A 278 3.51 3.74 -2.05
C ALA A 278 2.89 2.68 -2.99
N LYS A 279 3.40 1.45 -3.00
CA LYS A 279 2.88 0.38 -3.86
C LYS A 279 1.53 -0.16 -3.39
N GLN A 280 1.32 -0.25 -2.07
CA GLN A 280 0.04 -0.68 -1.50
C GLN A 280 -1.11 0.25 -1.88
N PHE A 281 -0.84 1.55 -1.95
CA PHE A 281 -1.77 2.58 -2.40
C PHE A 281 -1.65 2.85 -3.90
N GLY A 282 -1.76 1.82 -4.74
CA GLY A 282 -1.47 1.87 -6.18
C GLY A 282 -2.22 2.96 -6.95
N ASN A 283 -3.43 3.31 -6.53
CA ASN A 283 -4.29 4.32 -7.15
C ASN A 283 -4.27 5.68 -6.41
N ALA A 284 -3.31 5.89 -5.51
CA ALA A 284 -3.17 7.15 -4.77
C ALA A 284 -2.12 8.06 -5.41
N ARG A 285 -2.26 9.37 -5.20
CA ARG A 285 -1.19 10.34 -5.40
C ARG A 285 -0.32 10.44 -4.16
N ILE A 286 0.95 10.67 -4.35
CA ILE A 286 1.95 10.76 -3.28
C ILE A 286 2.58 12.15 -3.29
N VAL A 287 2.53 12.84 -2.17
CA VAL A 287 3.30 14.06 -1.95
C VAL A 287 4.45 13.74 -0.99
N VAL A 288 5.67 14.03 -1.43
CA VAL A 288 6.89 13.88 -0.61
C VAL A 288 7.24 15.26 -0.08
N GLU A 289 7.08 15.47 1.23
CA GLU A 289 7.39 16.73 1.91
C GLU A 289 8.72 16.67 2.63
N GLY A 290 9.63 17.60 2.32
CA GLY A 290 10.89 17.73 3.00
C GLY A 290 10.84 18.79 4.12
N HIS A 291 11.46 18.48 5.25
CA HIS A 291 11.55 19.37 6.42
C HIS A 291 13.01 19.52 6.87
N THR A 292 13.31 20.69 7.41
CA THR A 292 14.55 20.96 8.11
C THR A 292 14.27 21.32 9.57
N ASP A 293 15.29 21.31 10.39
CA ASP A 293 15.20 21.87 11.75
C ASP A 293 15.39 23.39 11.76
N SER A 294 15.11 24.01 12.90
CA SER A 294 15.19 25.44 13.13
C SER A 294 16.60 25.93 13.57
N SER A 295 17.62 25.06 13.63
CA SER A 295 18.95 25.39 14.16
C SER A 295 19.66 26.52 13.42
N MET A 296 19.32 26.72 12.13
CA MET A 296 19.87 27.78 11.29
C MET A 296 18.95 29.01 11.19
N LYS A 297 17.86 29.05 11.96
CA LYS A 297 16.91 30.18 11.94
C LYS A 297 17.59 31.45 12.44
N GLY A 298 17.52 32.50 11.62
CA GLY A 298 18.21 33.77 11.87
C GLY A 298 19.65 33.81 11.34
N ALA A 299 20.27 32.68 10.98
CA ALA A 299 21.61 32.63 10.37
C ALA A 299 21.60 32.55 8.86
N VAL A 300 20.55 31.93 8.27
CA VAL A 300 20.38 31.83 6.83
C VAL A 300 18.94 32.23 6.41
N PRO A 301 18.74 32.69 5.16
CA PRO A 301 17.40 32.97 4.65
C PRO A 301 16.50 31.74 4.64
N ALA A 302 15.22 31.89 4.97
CA ALA A 302 14.22 30.81 4.95
C ALA A 302 14.10 30.14 3.56
N ALA A 303 14.29 30.92 2.49
CA ALA A 303 14.26 30.38 1.12
C ALA A 303 15.29 29.28 0.87
N MET A 304 16.51 29.44 1.42
CA MET A 304 17.60 28.44 1.26
C MET A 304 17.25 27.11 1.91
N VAL A 305 16.64 27.12 3.09
CA VAL A 305 16.27 25.87 3.77
C VAL A 305 15.03 25.23 3.16
N ARG A 306 14.14 26.02 2.58
CA ARG A 306 13.04 25.46 1.77
C ARG A 306 13.56 24.80 0.51
N GLU A 307 14.50 25.42 -0.19
CA GLU A 307 15.17 24.83 -1.36
C GLU A 307 15.88 23.54 -1.00
N LEU A 308 16.70 23.51 0.05
CA LEU A 308 17.37 22.31 0.52
C LEU A 308 16.36 21.20 0.89
N SER A 309 15.26 21.53 1.55
CA SER A 309 14.24 20.56 1.91
C SER A 309 13.48 20.03 0.67
N LEU A 310 13.26 20.87 -0.34
CA LEU A 310 12.70 20.47 -1.62
C LEU A 310 13.61 19.52 -2.40
N GLU A 311 14.91 19.83 -2.45
CA GLU A 311 15.91 18.97 -3.08
C GLU A 311 15.98 17.59 -2.40
N ARG A 312 15.89 17.53 -1.07
CA ARG A 312 15.83 16.28 -0.31
C ARG A 312 14.59 15.46 -0.59
N ALA A 313 13.42 16.10 -0.64
CA ALA A 313 12.17 15.45 -1.05
C ALA A 313 12.26 14.92 -2.48
N GLY A 314 12.83 15.69 -3.40
CA GLY A 314 13.12 15.28 -4.77
C GLY A 314 14.01 14.04 -4.84
N ALA A 315 15.11 14.02 -4.11
CA ALA A 315 16.02 12.88 -4.06
C ALA A 315 15.36 11.59 -3.57
N VAL A 316 14.46 11.69 -2.58
CA VAL A 316 13.67 10.54 -2.10
C VAL A 316 12.68 10.08 -3.18
N LYS A 317 11.91 11.00 -3.78
CA LYS A 317 10.99 10.70 -4.89
C LYS A 317 11.73 9.97 -6.02
N ASP A 318 12.83 10.54 -6.50
CA ASP A 318 13.60 10.01 -7.63
C ASP A 318 14.14 8.60 -7.33
N ALA A 319 14.61 8.38 -6.09
CA ALA A 319 15.07 7.06 -5.65
C ALA A 319 13.93 6.03 -5.62
N LEU A 320 12.71 6.42 -5.21
CA LEU A 320 11.54 5.54 -5.22
C LEU A 320 11.11 5.21 -6.66
N VAL A 321 11.06 6.22 -7.53
CA VAL A 321 10.70 6.04 -8.95
C VAL A 321 11.72 5.14 -9.65
N GLU A 322 13.03 5.39 -9.45
CA GLU A 322 14.10 4.59 -10.05
C GLU A 322 14.09 3.14 -9.56
N LYS A 323 14.03 2.95 -8.23
CA LYS A 323 14.15 1.62 -7.60
C LYS A 323 12.96 0.73 -7.91
N PHE A 324 11.74 1.26 -7.86
CA PHE A 324 10.50 0.48 -7.95
C PHE A 324 9.76 0.66 -9.27
N LYS A 325 10.27 1.48 -10.18
CA LYS A 325 9.66 1.77 -11.49
C LYS A 325 8.25 2.31 -11.36
N PHE A 326 8.05 3.22 -10.40
CA PHE A 326 6.79 3.93 -10.28
C PHE A 326 6.61 4.95 -11.41
N ASP A 327 5.36 5.28 -11.73
CA ASP A 327 5.05 6.42 -12.60
C ASP A 327 5.43 7.72 -11.89
N ASP A 328 6.30 8.51 -12.51
CA ASP A 328 6.77 9.80 -11.98
C ASP A 328 5.61 10.78 -11.74
N ASN A 329 4.61 10.76 -12.62
CA ASN A 329 3.44 11.64 -12.53
C ASN A 329 2.58 11.40 -11.30
N ARG A 330 2.77 10.28 -10.63
CA ARG A 330 2.10 9.94 -9.39
C ARG A 330 2.59 10.76 -8.20
N PHE A 331 3.80 11.30 -8.31
CA PHE A 331 4.49 11.98 -7.22
C PHE A 331 4.53 13.49 -7.45
N ALA A 332 4.42 14.24 -6.35
CA ALA A 332 4.78 15.64 -6.27
C ALA A 332 5.68 15.87 -5.05
N VAL A 333 6.49 16.90 -5.07
CA VAL A 333 7.44 17.23 -4.01
C VAL A 333 7.19 18.62 -3.46
N ASP A 334 7.39 18.79 -2.15
CA ASP A 334 7.28 20.07 -1.47
C ASP A 334 8.45 20.26 -0.48
N GLY A 335 8.92 21.50 -0.37
CA GLY A 335 9.98 21.88 0.57
C GLY A 335 9.46 22.88 1.58
N LEU A 336 9.25 22.46 2.83
CA LEU A 336 8.66 23.29 3.87
C LEU A 336 9.71 23.93 4.80
N GLY A 337 10.99 23.57 4.64
CA GLY A 337 12.03 24.09 5.53
C GLY A 337 11.70 23.80 6.99
N TRP A 338 11.78 24.80 7.85
CA TRP A 338 11.47 24.72 9.28
C TRP A 338 10.05 25.20 9.65
N ASP A 339 9.16 25.42 8.68
CA ASP A 339 7.87 26.05 8.92
C ASP A 339 6.84 25.15 9.61
N ARG A 340 7.07 23.83 9.58
CA ARG A 340 6.23 22.82 10.23
C ARG A 340 7.08 21.88 11.07
N PRO A 341 7.22 22.13 12.39
CA PRO A 341 7.86 21.20 13.30
C PRO A 341 7.09 19.88 13.36
N ALA A 342 7.76 18.79 13.70
CA ALA A 342 7.14 17.47 13.88
C ALA A 342 6.24 17.41 15.11
N ASP A 343 6.54 18.24 16.11
CA ASP A 343 5.83 18.39 17.38
C ASP A 343 5.77 19.88 17.73
N ASP A 344 4.58 20.44 17.76
CA ASP A 344 4.36 21.85 18.05
C ASP A 344 4.67 22.20 19.50
N ASP A 345 4.58 21.24 20.43
CA ASP A 345 4.94 21.40 21.83
C ASP A 345 6.48 21.40 22.05
N HIS A 346 7.22 20.75 21.13
CA HIS A 346 8.68 20.65 21.17
C HIS A 346 9.31 21.04 19.81
N PRO A 347 9.12 22.29 19.35
CA PRO A 347 9.57 22.73 18.02
C PRO A 347 11.10 22.70 17.86
N ASP A 348 11.86 22.66 18.97
CA ASP A 348 13.31 22.60 18.96
C ASP A 348 13.88 21.16 18.95
N ASN A 349 13.05 20.16 18.79
CA ASN A 349 13.53 18.78 18.58
C ASN A 349 14.10 18.62 17.18
N HIS A 350 15.35 19.07 16.98
CA HIS A 350 16.03 19.09 15.70
C HIS A 350 16.11 17.71 15.02
N ALA A 351 16.20 16.64 15.80
CA ALA A 351 16.31 15.28 15.27
C ALA A 351 15.00 14.84 14.59
N LEU A 352 13.86 15.13 15.20
CA LEU A 352 12.55 14.83 14.61
C LEU A 352 12.19 15.75 13.44
N ASN A 353 12.65 17.01 13.51
CA ASN A 353 12.33 18.00 12.48
C ASN A 353 13.09 17.77 11.17
N ARG A 354 14.26 17.14 11.19
CA ARG A 354 14.99 16.72 9.98
C ARG A 354 14.40 15.42 9.43
N ARG A 355 13.29 15.54 8.70
CA ARG A 355 12.50 14.41 8.22
C ARG A 355 11.99 14.63 6.79
N VAL A 356 11.54 13.54 6.21
CA VAL A 356 10.69 13.53 5.01
C VAL A 356 9.36 12.88 5.38
N GLU A 357 8.26 13.42 4.89
CA GLU A 357 6.92 12.86 5.05
C GLU A 357 6.41 12.35 3.70
N ILE A 358 5.85 11.16 3.69
CA ILE A 358 5.12 10.58 2.56
C ILE A 358 3.64 10.76 2.84
N LYS A 359 3.01 11.65 2.09
CA LYS A 359 1.57 11.91 2.21
C LYS A 359 0.83 11.22 1.09
N VAL A 360 -0.19 10.46 1.46
CA VAL A 360 -1.04 9.70 0.53
C VAL A 360 -2.36 10.43 0.38
N TYR A 361 -2.71 10.75 -0.85
CA TYR A 361 -3.97 11.40 -1.21
C TYR A 361 -4.88 10.45 -1.95
N ALA A 362 -6.21 10.61 -1.77
CA ALA A 362 -7.19 9.81 -2.46
C ALA A 362 -6.98 9.81 -3.98
N ALA A 363 -7.43 8.74 -4.63
CA ALA A 363 -7.52 8.71 -6.09
C ALA A 363 -8.43 9.83 -6.60
N GLU A 364 -8.14 10.32 -7.80
CA GLU A 364 -9.02 11.26 -8.47
C GLU A 364 -10.40 10.60 -8.65
N LYS A 365 -11.46 11.35 -8.38
CA LYS A 365 -12.80 10.94 -8.81
C LYS A 365 -12.83 11.08 -10.33
N GLU A 366 -13.07 9.98 -11.03
CA GLU A 366 -13.39 9.99 -12.45
C GLU A 366 -14.68 10.76 -12.72
#